data_a0b838fd22c5ccd89dadeb1a73fc5628
#
_entry.id   a0b838fd22c5ccd89dadeb1a73fc5628
#
_cell.length_a   1.000
_cell.length_b   1.000
_cell.length_c   1.000
_cell.angle_alpha   90.00
_cell.angle_beta   90.00
_cell.angle_gamma   90.00
#
_symmetry.space_group_name_H-M   'P 1'
#
loop_
_entity.id
_entity.type
_entity.pdbx_description
1 polymer ?
#
loop_
_entity_poly.entity_id
_entity_poly.type
_entity_poly.pdbx_seq_one_letter_code
_entity_poly.pdbx_strand_id
1 'polypeptide(L)'
;MNQEKIAFVIHGFPMGGAEKFLINLVNHFYRLEYKPLVILLSEEKVLLNELDNRIKVSFILKKSRFDFFVSRRIKSTIKKEKIKKVFCVNTYSFFLTKLFFLFDRSTQFFLSPHSTIPISKKNFWQNILYFRLLSKSDIVIYLCKNQKEYLQQKYFYKSKSDHIIYNGIDTQYYNPQIVQNILSPSLKTTFSILNNDFVIVQVARLQEEKRHVDAIDALFFLHNHFNTKAHLLLVGSGEKAYADFLLQYVQEKKLQQYVHFVGNQNDVRKFYCIADIFTLTSNSETFSLAALEAMSFGLPVSLTDVGGAKEMMIEGVTGLLSQPNNIKSIAGSWHQLLHSNIKGQFIRKYVTEQFSLDRMLQQYVELVGEG
;
A
#
# COMPACT_ATOMS: atom_id res chain seq x y z
N MET A 1 -33.46 -6.32 -8.85
CA MET A 1 -32.11 -6.00 -8.33
C MET A 1 -31.17 -7.10 -8.81
N ASN A 2 -30.16 -6.75 -9.59
CA ASN A 2 -29.24 -7.75 -10.14
C ASN A 2 -28.29 -8.20 -9.03
N GLN A 3 -28.54 -9.37 -8.44
CA GLN A 3 -27.64 -9.99 -7.46
C GLN A 3 -26.43 -10.61 -8.20
N GLU A 4 -25.66 -9.76 -8.85
CA GLU A 4 -24.51 -10.22 -9.62
C GLU A 4 -23.46 -10.84 -8.71
N LYS A 5 -22.93 -12.01 -9.12
CA LYS A 5 -21.89 -12.74 -8.39
C LYS A 5 -20.52 -12.36 -8.92
N ILE A 6 -19.60 -12.01 -8.03
CA ILE A 6 -18.22 -11.66 -8.35
C ILE A 6 -17.28 -12.51 -7.50
N ALA A 7 -16.25 -13.11 -8.09
CA ALA A 7 -15.19 -13.76 -7.33
C ALA A 7 -14.01 -12.80 -7.15
N PHE A 8 -13.46 -12.76 -5.94
CA PHE A 8 -12.24 -12.05 -5.58
C PHE A 8 -11.18 -13.06 -5.17
N VAL A 9 -10.06 -13.08 -5.87
CA VAL A 9 -8.98 -14.06 -5.65
C VAL A 9 -7.74 -13.37 -5.17
N ILE A 10 -7.25 -13.78 -4.01
CA ILE A 10 -6.01 -13.30 -3.39
C ILE A 10 -5.24 -14.46 -2.78
N HIS A 11 -3.94 -14.26 -2.54
CA HIS A 11 -3.12 -15.32 -1.92
C HIS A 11 -3.58 -15.63 -0.50
N GLY A 12 -3.71 -14.64 0.35
CA GLY A 12 -4.16 -14.73 1.74
C GLY A 12 -4.47 -13.35 2.30
N PHE A 13 -4.74 -13.26 3.59
CA PHE A 13 -4.96 -12.01 4.31
C PHE A 13 -3.93 -11.78 5.44
N PRO A 14 -2.61 -11.71 5.14
CA PRO A 14 -1.65 -11.16 6.09
C PRO A 14 -1.88 -9.65 6.32
N MET A 15 -1.08 -9.05 7.21
CA MET A 15 -1.12 -7.60 7.41
C MET A 15 -0.47 -6.89 6.21
N GLY A 16 -1.25 -6.17 5.39
CA GLY A 16 -0.73 -5.45 4.23
C GLY A 16 -1.76 -4.55 3.54
N GLY A 17 -1.27 -3.65 2.67
CA GLY A 17 -2.10 -2.67 1.98
C GLY A 17 -3.00 -3.30 0.91
N ALA A 18 -2.52 -4.30 0.17
CA ALA A 18 -3.30 -5.00 -0.85
C ALA A 18 -4.48 -5.79 -0.24
N GLU A 19 -4.28 -6.33 0.96
CA GLU A 19 -5.28 -7.06 1.72
C GLU A 19 -6.36 -6.11 2.26
N LYS A 20 -5.97 -5.01 2.88
CA LYS A 20 -6.90 -3.96 3.33
C LYS A 20 -7.70 -3.36 2.16
N PHE A 21 -7.03 -3.09 1.04
CA PHE A 21 -7.70 -2.68 -0.19
C PHE A 21 -8.79 -3.66 -0.60
N LEU A 22 -8.46 -4.96 -0.67
CA LEU A 22 -9.42 -5.97 -1.12
C LEU A 22 -10.60 -6.12 -0.14
N ILE A 23 -10.34 -6.12 1.15
CA ILE A 23 -11.39 -6.19 2.18
C ILE A 23 -12.37 -5.02 2.04
N ASN A 24 -11.86 -3.80 1.90
CA ASN A 24 -12.70 -2.62 1.69
C ASN A 24 -13.54 -2.74 0.42
N LEU A 25 -12.93 -3.19 -0.68
CA LEU A 25 -13.60 -3.40 -1.97
C LEU A 25 -14.72 -4.44 -1.85
N VAL A 26 -14.42 -5.61 -1.27
CA VAL A 26 -15.38 -6.72 -1.14
C VAL A 26 -16.54 -6.35 -0.22
N ASN A 27 -16.26 -5.72 0.93
CA ASN A 27 -17.29 -5.22 1.84
C ASN A 27 -18.18 -4.17 1.17
N HIS A 28 -17.61 -3.31 0.31
CA HIS A 28 -18.38 -2.31 -0.43
C HIS A 28 -19.29 -2.95 -1.46
N PHE A 29 -18.80 -3.88 -2.28
CA PHE A 29 -19.65 -4.64 -3.21
C PHE A 29 -20.77 -5.38 -2.49
N TYR A 30 -20.50 -5.95 -1.32
CA TYR A 30 -21.53 -6.61 -0.51
C TYR A 30 -22.62 -5.64 -0.04
N ARG A 31 -22.26 -4.42 0.40
CA ARG A 31 -23.24 -3.37 0.79
C ARG A 31 -24.11 -2.91 -0.38
N LEU A 32 -23.58 -2.99 -1.60
CA LEU A 32 -24.32 -2.70 -2.85
C LEU A 32 -25.12 -3.91 -3.36
N GLU A 33 -25.37 -4.92 -2.52
CA GLU A 33 -26.18 -6.10 -2.81
C GLU A 33 -25.58 -7.05 -3.85
N TYR A 34 -24.31 -6.89 -4.25
CA TYR A 34 -23.60 -7.94 -4.97
C TYR A 34 -23.41 -9.18 -4.07
N LYS A 35 -23.13 -10.33 -4.71
CA LYS A 35 -22.81 -11.57 -4.00
C LYS A 35 -21.32 -11.91 -4.19
N PRO A 36 -20.41 -11.29 -3.40
CA PRO A 36 -19.00 -11.59 -3.50
C PRO A 36 -18.68 -12.99 -2.98
N LEU A 37 -17.76 -13.66 -3.67
CA LEU A 37 -17.08 -14.87 -3.23
C LEU A 37 -15.60 -14.59 -3.09
N VAL A 38 -15.03 -14.67 -1.90
CA VAL A 38 -13.59 -14.53 -1.68
C VAL A 38 -12.92 -15.89 -1.77
N ILE A 39 -11.90 -16.01 -2.61
CA ILE A 39 -11.09 -17.23 -2.75
C ILE A 39 -9.68 -16.96 -2.23
N LEU A 40 -9.29 -17.66 -1.16
CA LEU A 40 -7.99 -17.60 -0.52
C LEU A 40 -7.15 -18.81 -0.92
N LEU A 41 -5.90 -18.57 -1.32
CA LEU A 41 -4.95 -19.58 -1.80
C LEU A 41 -3.95 -20.03 -0.72
N SER A 42 -3.99 -19.39 0.45
CA SER A 42 -3.18 -19.75 1.65
C SER A 42 -4.05 -19.70 2.91
N GLU A 43 -3.49 -20.19 4.03
CA GLU A 43 -4.15 -20.19 5.34
C GLU A 43 -3.94 -18.88 6.13
N GLU A 44 -3.17 -17.93 5.57
CA GLU A 44 -2.94 -16.64 6.20
C GLU A 44 -4.24 -15.82 6.24
N LYS A 45 -4.71 -15.52 7.46
CA LYS A 45 -6.03 -14.95 7.72
C LYS A 45 -6.06 -13.85 8.79
N VAL A 46 -4.94 -13.15 8.99
CA VAL A 46 -4.81 -12.14 10.05
C VAL A 46 -5.90 -11.08 9.96
N LEU A 47 -6.19 -10.59 8.74
CA LEU A 47 -7.20 -9.57 8.50
C LEU A 47 -8.59 -10.12 8.13
N LEU A 48 -8.80 -11.43 8.21
CA LEU A 48 -10.08 -12.04 7.79
C LEU A 48 -11.28 -11.56 8.63
N ASN A 49 -11.06 -11.18 9.88
CA ASN A 49 -12.07 -10.64 10.77
C ASN A 49 -12.57 -9.24 10.37
N GLU A 50 -11.89 -8.53 9.51
CA GLU A 50 -12.32 -7.24 8.95
C GLU A 50 -13.30 -7.42 7.77
N LEU A 51 -13.39 -8.63 7.20
CA LEU A 51 -14.38 -8.96 6.19
C LEU A 51 -15.74 -9.21 6.85
N ASP A 52 -16.83 -8.70 6.24
CA ASP A 52 -18.19 -8.96 6.74
C ASP A 52 -18.42 -10.48 6.80
N ASN A 53 -18.85 -10.98 7.95
CA ASN A 53 -18.98 -12.41 8.25
C ASN A 53 -20.02 -13.14 7.40
N ARG A 54 -20.90 -12.41 6.71
CA ARG A 54 -21.91 -12.94 5.79
C ARG A 54 -21.35 -13.20 4.40
N ILE A 55 -20.15 -12.71 4.08
CA ILE A 55 -19.48 -12.90 2.79
C ILE A 55 -18.92 -14.32 2.73
N LYS A 56 -19.23 -15.02 1.63
CA LYS A 56 -18.73 -16.36 1.41
C LYS A 56 -17.23 -16.37 1.16
N VAL A 57 -16.49 -17.13 1.97
CA VAL A 57 -15.05 -17.36 1.80
C VAL A 57 -14.79 -18.82 1.45
N SER A 58 -13.95 -19.07 0.46
CA SER A 58 -13.51 -20.39 0.03
C SER A 58 -11.99 -20.51 0.10
N PHE A 59 -11.51 -21.44 0.90
CA PHE A 59 -10.08 -21.76 0.98
C PHE A 59 -9.75 -22.82 -0.08
N ILE A 60 -8.97 -22.45 -1.09
CA ILE A 60 -8.51 -23.37 -2.14
C ILE A 60 -6.98 -23.44 -2.05
N LEU A 61 -6.51 -24.14 -1.03
CA LEU A 61 -5.11 -24.20 -0.66
C LEU A 61 -4.29 -25.03 -1.64
N LYS A 62 -3.06 -24.61 -1.91
CA LYS A 62 -2.07 -25.42 -2.63
C LYS A 62 -1.56 -26.54 -1.73
N LYS A 63 -1.55 -27.76 -2.27
CA LYS A 63 -1.00 -28.93 -1.58
C LYS A 63 0.53 -29.00 -1.68
N SER A 64 1.11 -28.39 -2.73
CA SER A 64 2.56 -28.33 -2.95
C SER A 64 2.94 -27.17 -3.86
N ARG A 65 4.25 -26.91 -4.03
CA ARG A 65 4.75 -25.87 -4.95
C ARG A 65 4.29 -26.06 -6.41
N PHE A 66 4.08 -27.31 -6.84
CA PHE A 66 3.70 -27.70 -8.20
C PHE A 66 2.24 -28.19 -8.30
N ASP A 67 1.36 -27.81 -7.35
CA ASP A 67 -0.05 -28.17 -7.39
C ASP A 67 -0.80 -27.37 -8.47
N PHE A 68 -0.70 -27.83 -9.73
CA PHE A 68 -1.47 -27.25 -10.83
C PHE A 68 -2.98 -27.56 -10.74
N PHE A 69 -3.38 -28.53 -9.93
CA PHE A 69 -4.81 -28.84 -9.70
C PHE A 69 -5.53 -27.75 -8.92
N VAL A 70 -4.81 -26.85 -8.23
CA VAL A 70 -5.40 -25.67 -7.59
C VAL A 70 -6.19 -24.85 -8.61
N SER A 71 -5.64 -24.60 -9.80
CA SER A 71 -6.30 -23.86 -10.88
C SER A 71 -7.57 -24.52 -11.35
N ARG A 72 -7.59 -25.89 -11.45
CA ARG A 72 -8.80 -26.65 -11.78
C ARG A 72 -9.86 -26.53 -10.69
N ARG A 73 -9.47 -26.55 -9.41
CA ARG A 73 -10.39 -26.38 -8.28
C ARG A 73 -10.99 -24.97 -8.28
N ILE A 74 -10.18 -23.93 -8.55
CA ILE A 74 -10.66 -22.57 -8.69
C ILE A 74 -11.70 -22.47 -9.81
N LYS A 75 -11.40 -23.02 -11.01
CA LYS A 75 -12.34 -23.04 -12.14
C LYS A 75 -13.64 -23.74 -11.78
N SER A 76 -13.56 -24.93 -11.15
CA SER A 76 -14.73 -25.68 -10.73
C SER A 76 -15.62 -24.88 -9.79
N THR A 77 -15.02 -24.17 -8.80
CA THR A 77 -15.73 -23.32 -7.85
C THR A 77 -16.42 -22.15 -8.56
N ILE A 78 -15.71 -21.43 -9.43
CA ILE A 78 -16.26 -20.29 -10.19
C ILE A 78 -17.44 -20.73 -11.07
N LYS A 79 -17.29 -21.85 -11.78
CA LYS A 79 -18.37 -22.39 -12.64
C LYS A 79 -19.57 -22.90 -11.84
N LYS A 80 -19.35 -23.62 -10.73
CA LYS A 80 -20.42 -24.08 -9.83
C LYS A 80 -21.25 -22.92 -9.29
N GLU A 81 -20.59 -21.81 -8.93
CA GLU A 81 -21.25 -20.59 -8.46
C GLU A 81 -21.84 -19.73 -9.59
N LYS A 82 -21.64 -20.09 -10.86
CA LYS A 82 -22.09 -19.35 -12.05
C LYS A 82 -21.56 -17.93 -12.10
N ILE A 83 -20.32 -17.72 -11.65
CA ILE A 83 -19.64 -16.42 -11.63
C ILE A 83 -19.08 -16.11 -13.01
N LYS A 84 -19.33 -14.88 -13.49
CA LYS A 84 -18.84 -14.40 -14.79
C LYS A 84 -17.74 -13.32 -14.66
N LYS A 85 -17.61 -12.64 -13.51
CA LYS A 85 -16.63 -11.61 -13.24
C LYS A 85 -15.68 -12.07 -12.14
N VAL A 86 -14.37 -12.05 -12.41
CA VAL A 86 -13.34 -12.53 -11.48
C VAL A 86 -12.28 -11.45 -11.29
N PHE A 87 -12.15 -10.96 -10.08
CA PHE A 87 -11.16 -9.97 -9.68
C PHE A 87 -9.95 -10.65 -9.04
N CYS A 88 -8.76 -10.45 -9.59
CA CYS A 88 -7.53 -11.04 -9.10
C CYS A 88 -6.59 -9.96 -8.55
N VAL A 89 -6.22 -10.07 -7.28
CA VAL A 89 -5.20 -9.22 -6.66
C VAL A 89 -3.84 -9.87 -6.87
N ASN A 90 -2.94 -9.13 -7.52
CA ASN A 90 -1.61 -9.54 -7.94
C ASN A 90 -1.56 -10.58 -9.08
N THR A 91 -0.45 -10.53 -9.81
CA THR A 91 -0.21 -11.36 -11.02
C THR A 91 -0.21 -12.86 -10.74
N TYR A 92 0.24 -13.27 -9.55
CA TYR A 92 0.26 -14.69 -9.16
C TYR A 92 -1.16 -15.28 -9.00
N SER A 93 -2.05 -14.57 -8.31
CA SER A 93 -3.46 -14.97 -8.16
C SER A 93 -4.16 -15.02 -9.50
N PHE A 94 -3.88 -14.04 -10.38
CA PHE A 94 -4.37 -14.02 -11.76
C PHE A 94 -3.89 -15.24 -12.54
N PHE A 95 -2.59 -15.54 -12.53
CA PHE A 95 -2.03 -16.69 -13.23
C PHE A 95 -2.71 -18.00 -12.84
N LEU A 96 -2.77 -18.30 -11.54
CA LEU A 96 -3.39 -19.53 -11.05
C LEU A 96 -4.87 -19.63 -11.42
N THR A 97 -5.56 -18.50 -11.45
CA THR A 97 -6.98 -18.48 -11.79
C THR A 97 -7.19 -18.61 -13.30
N LYS A 98 -6.45 -17.85 -14.10
CA LYS A 98 -6.60 -17.74 -15.54
C LYS A 98 -6.18 -19.01 -16.31
N LEU A 99 -5.22 -19.78 -15.77
CA LEU A 99 -4.59 -20.92 -16.49
C LEU A 99 -5.59 -21.90 -17.11
N PHE A 100 -6.67 -22.22 -16.43
CA PHE A 100 -7.70 -23.12 -16.95
C PHE A 100 -8.87 -22.41 -17.65
N PHE A 101 -8.82 -21.07 -17.75
CA PHE A 101 -9.82 -20.26 -18.46
C PHE A 101 -9.36 -19.75 -19.84
N LEU A 102 -8.22 -20.21 -20.35
CA LEU A 102 -7.61 -19.70 -21.58
C LEU A 102 -8.57 -19.74 -22.79
N PHE A 103 -9.42 -20.76 -22.88
CA PHE A 103 -10.41 -20.95 -23.96
C PHE A 103 -11.84 -20.55 -23.53
N ASP A 104 -12.00 -20.04 -22.29
CA ASP A 104 -13.31 -19.66 -21.78
C ASP A 104 -13.50 -18.14 -21.93
N ARG A 105 -14.34 -17.77 -22.88
CA ARG A 105 -14.67 -16.36 -23.16
C ARG A 105 -15.88 -15.85 -22.37
N SER A 106 -16.52 -16.70 -21.57
CA SER A 106 -17.72 -16.34 -20.80
C SER A 106 -17.39 -15.70 -19.44
N THR A 107 -16.12 -15.69 -19.07
CA THR A 107 -15.64 -15.16 -17.79
C THR A 107 -14.66 -14.02 -18.05
N GLN A 108 -14.99 -12.82 -17.54
CA GLN A 108 -14.16 -11.62 -17.60
C GLN A 108 -13.25 -11.55 -16.36
N PHE A 109 -12.00 -11.18 -16.58
CA PHE A 109 -11.01 -11.05 -15.51
C PHE A 109 -10.58 -9.61 -15.33
N PHE A 110 -10.50 -9.21 -14.07
CA PHE A 110 -9.91 -7.95 -13.62
C PHE A 110 -8.61 -8.28 -12.88
N LEU A 111 -7.51 -7.75 -13.34
CA LEU A 111 -6.20 -7.89 -12.70
C LEU A 111 -5.78 -6.57 -12.07
N SER A 112 -5.60 -6.54 -10.77
CA SER A 112 -5.00 -5.38 -10.05
C SER A 112 -3.65 -5.79 -9.46
N PRO A 113 -2.51 -5.45 -10.09
CA PRO A 113 -1.18 -5.71 -9.55
C PRO A 113 -0.85 -4.69 -8.46
N HIS A 114 -0.67 -5.14 -7.21
CA HIS A 114 -0.29 -4.29 -6.07
C HIS A 114 1.21 -4.22 -5.81
N SER A 115 2.02 -4.96 -6.57
CA SER A 115 3.47 -4.89 -6.54
C SER A 115 4.02 -4.53 -7.92
N THR A 116 5.01 -3.64 -7.96
CA THR A 116 5.60 -3.15 -9.21
C THR A 116 6.90 -3.88 -9.53
N ILE A 117 7.82 -3.96 -8.57
CA ILE A 117 9.15 -4.50 -8.79
C ILE A 117 9.20 -5.99 -8.43
N PRO A 118 9.75 -6.85 -9.32
CA PRO A 118 9.95 -8.26 -8.99
C PRO A 118 11.07 -8.42 -7.95
N ILE A 119 10.80 -9.19 -6.91
CA ILE A 119 11.74 -9.47 -5.82
C ILE A 119 12.96 -10.28 -6.34
N SER A 120 12.83 -11.00 -7.45
CA SER A 120 13.90 -11.83 -8.00
C SER A 120 13.85 -11.96 -9.52
N LYS A 121 14.99 -12.37 -10.14
CA LYS A 121 15.04 -12.70 -11.58
C LYS A 121 14.02 -13.77 -11.97
N LYS A 122 13.73 -14.71 -11.09
CA LYS A 122 12.71 -15.75 -11.30
C LYS A 122 11.32 -15.14 -11.41
N ASN A 123 10.97 -14.20 -10.52
CA ASN A 123 9.68 -13.51 -10.55
C ASN A 123 9.51 -12.68 -11.83
N PHE A 124 10.61 -12.17 -12.38
CA PHE A 124 10.60 -11.46 -13.65
C PHE A 124 10.09 -12.35 -14.80
N TRP A 125 10.68 -13.53 -15.00
CA TRP A 125 10.26 -14.46 -16.06
C TRP A 125 8.84 -15.01 -15.85
N GLN A 126 8.48 -15.24 -14.58
CA GLN A 126 7.12 -15.61 -14.22
C GLN A 126 6.10 -14.54 -14.61
N ASN A 127 6.38 -13.27 -14.32
CA ASN A 127 5.49 -12.17 -14.69
C ASN A 127 5.34 -12.01 -16.21
N ILE A 128 6.40 -12.20 -17.00
CA ILE A 128 6.28 -12.25 -18.47
C ILE A 128 5.24 -13.29 -18.90
N LEU A 129 5.33 -14.50 -18.34
CA LEU A 129 4.36 -15.55 -18.64
C LEU A 129 2.95 -15.15 -18.18
N TYR A 130 2.82 -14.58 -16.99
CA TYR A 130 1.52 -14.22 -16.42
C TYR A 130 0.80 -13.15 -17.24
N PHE A 131 1.50 -12.12 -17.66
CA PHE A 131 0.93 -11.07 -18.50
C PHE A 131 0.58 -11.58 -19.94
N ARG A 132 1.25 -12.61 -20.42
CA ARG A 132 0.91 -13.23 -21.72
C ARG A 132 -0.41 -14.04 -21.69
N LEU A 133 -0.93 -14.35 -20.51
CA LEU A 133 -2.25 -14.99 -20.38
C LEU A 133 -3.41 -13.99 -20.49
N LEU A 134 -3.15 -12.69 -20.53
CA LEU A 134 -4.18 -11.68 -20.71
C LEU A 134 -4.87 -11.86 -22.08
N SER A 135 -6.18 -11.92 -22.06
CA SER A 135 -7.03 -11.92 -23.25
C SER A 135 -7.54 -10.50 -23.56
N LYS A 136 -8.18 -10.35 -24.71
CA LYS A 136 -8.71 -9.05 -25.15
C LYS A 136 -9.83 -8.51 -24.27
N SER A 137 -10.54 -9.40 -23.57
CA SER A 137 -11.64 -9.07 -22.66
C SER A 137 -11.20 -8.84 -21.21
N ASP A 138 -9.92 -9.11 -20.89
CA ASP A 138 -9.42 -8.92 -19.54
C ASP A 138 -9.05 -7.45 -19.31
N ILE A 139 -9.32 -6.96 -18.12
CA ILE A 139 -9.09 -5.57 -17.71
C ILE A 139 -7.91 -5.54 -16.73
N VAL A 140 -6.95 -4.65 -16.97
CA VAL A 140 -5.84 -4.42 -16.03
C VAL A 140 -6.03 -3.07 -15.35
N ILE A 141 -6.00 -3.08 -14.02
CA ILE A 141 -6.21 -1.90 -13.19
C ILE A 141 -4.91 -1.59 -12.46
N TYR A 142 -4.25 -0.51 -12.86
CA TYR A 142 -3.02 -0.05 -12.25
C TYR A 142 -3.29 0.96 -11.14
N LEU A 143 -2.42 0.99 -10.14
CA LEU A 143 -2.53 1.91 -9.01
C LEU A 143 -1.93 3.29 -9.30
N CYS A 144 -1.15 3.45 -10.37
CA CYS A 144 -0.62 4.73 -10.85
C CYS A 144 -0.13 4.62 -12.30
N LYS A 145 0.12 5.77 -12.95
CA LYS A 145 0.64 5.83 -14.34
C LYS A 145 2.04 5.23 -14.43
N ASN A 146 2.90 5.58 -13.47
CA ASN A 146 4.26 5.04 -13.42
C ASN A 146 4.27 3.51 -13.38
N GLN A 147 3.39 2.90 -12.57
CA GLN A 147 3.25 1.43 -12.53
C GLN A 147 2.84 0.86 -13.90
N LYS A 148 1.86 1.49 -14.56
CA LYS A 148 1.41 1.05 -15.90
C LYS A 148 2.58 1.06 -16.88
N GLU A 149 3.27 2.18 -17.00
CA GLU A 149 4.40 2.35 -17.92
C GLU A 149 5.52 1.34 -17.63
N TYR A 150 5.90 1.23 -16.36
CA TYR A 150 6.93 0.28 -15.93
C TYR A 150 6.57 -1.16 -16.28
N LEU A 151 5.35 -1.62 -15.93
CA LEU A 151 4.96 -3.02 -16.15
C LEU A 151 4.82 -3.33 -17.64
N GLN A 152 4.25 -2.43 -18.44
CA GLN A 152 4.11 -2.61 -19.90
C GLN A 152 5.46 -2.67 -20.60
N GLN A 153 6.38 -1.78 -20.26
CA GLN A 153 7.75 -1.78 -20.82
C GLN A 153 8.54 -3.00 -20.35
N LYS A 154 8.51 -3.29 -19.04
CA LYS A 154 9.32 -4.34 -18.43
C LYS A 154 8.92 -5.75 -18.88
N TYR A 155 7.63 -6.00 -19.05
CA TYR A 155 7.11 -7.33 -19.38
C TYR A 155 6.63 -7.46 -20.83
N PHE A 156 6.88 -6.44 -21.66
CA PHE A 156 6.59 -6.45 -23.10
C PHE A 156 5.15 -6.87 -23.43
N TYR A 157 4.18 -6.30 -22.75
CA TYR A 157 2.77 -6.56 -23.02
C TYR A 157 1.98 -5.27 -23.27
N LYS A 158 0.85 -5.41 -23.96
CA LYS A 158 -0.15 -4.36 -24.11
C LYS A 158 -1.51 -4.96 -23.76
N SER A 159 -2.15 -4.45 -22.74
CA SER A 159 -3.56 -4.73 -22.50
C SER A 159 -4.42 -3.91 -23.47
N LYS A 160 -5.61 -4.41 -23.79
CA LYS A 160 -6.57 -3.67 -24.63
C LYS A 160 -7.50 -2.79 -23.79
N SER A 161 -7.67 -3.11 -22.52
CA SER A 161 -8.48 -2.35 -21.58
C SER A 161 -7.65 -2.12 -20.31
N ASP A 162 -7.12 -0.90 -20.20
CA ASP A 162 -6.29 -0.46 -19.09
C ASP A 162 -6.96 0.67 -18.33
N HIS A 163 -7.04 0.55 -17.03
CA HIS A 163 -7.54 1.60 -16.16
C HIS A 163 -6.51 1.97 -15.11
N ILE A 164 -6.54 3.21 -14.65
CA ILE A 164 -5.76 3.68 -13.51
C ILE A 164 -6.75 4.07 -12.44
N ILE A 165 -6.72 3.35 -11.31
CA ILE A 165 -7.50 3.66 -10.13
C ILE A 165 -6.53 3.75 -8.96
N TYR A 166 -6.30 4.96 -8.48
CA TYR A 166 -5.43 5.21 -7.34
C TYR A 166 -5.99 4.57 -6.07
N ASN A 167 -5.10 4.14 -5.17
CA ASN A 167 -5.52 3.72 -3.84
C ASN A 167 -6.24 4.86 -3.12
N GLY A 168 -7.29 4.51 -2.39
CA GLY A 168 -8.05 5.43 -1.55
C GLY A 168 -7.85 5.14 -0.07
N ILE A 169 -8.04 6.17 0.74
CA ILE A 169 -7.95 6.11 2.21
C ILE A 169 -9.25 6.56 2.85
N ASP A 170 -9.63 5.91 3.97
CA ASP A 170 -10.77 6.35 4.79
C ASP A 170 -10.42 7.65 5.51
N THR A 171 -10.77 8.78 4.90
CA THR A 171 -10.47 10.12 5.40
C THR A 171 -11.31 10.49 6.64
N GLN A 172 -12.34 9.73 6.98
CA GLN A 172 -13.06 9.90 8.23
C GLN A 172 -12.33 9.20 9.37
N TYR A 173 -11.88 7.96 9.15
CA TYR A 173 -11.07 7.25 10.13
C TYR A 173 -9.73 7.95 10.38
N TYR A 174 -9.04 8.40 9.30
CA TYR A 174 -7.79 9.17 9.38
C TYR A 174 -8.07 10.67 9.47
N ASN A 175 -8.75 11.08 10.55
CA ASN A 175 -9.13 12.47 10.82
C ASN A 175 -8.51 12.94 12.14
N PRO A 176 -7.62 13.97 12.13
CA PRO A 176 -6.99 14.48 13.36
C PRO A 176 -8.00 14.97 14.38
N GLN A 177 -9.13 15.55 13.96
CA GLN A 177 -10.15 16.06 14.88
C GLN A 177 -10.80 14.94 15.72
N ILE A 178 -10.96 13.74 15.14
CA ILE A 178 -11.53 12.59 15.86
C ILE A 178 -10.52 12.01 16.86
N VAL A 179 -9.24 12.05 16.50
CA VAL A 179 -8.17 11.41 17.28
C VAL A 179 -7.67 12.31 18.41
N GLN A 180 -7.73 13.63 18.27
CA GLN A 180 -7.30 14.57 19.34
C GLN A 180 -7.98 14.33 20.69
N ASN A 181 -9.22 13.83 20.69
CA ASN A 181 -9.97 13.50 21.92
C ASN A 181 -9.51 12.17 22.56
N ILE A 182 -8.72 11.36 21.87
CA ILE A 182 -8.27 10.03 22.30
C ILE A 182 -6.79 10.07 22.74
N LEU A 183 -6.06 11.10 22.30
CA LEU A 183 -4.62 11.19 22.54
C LEU A 183 -4.30 11.77 23.89
N SER A 184 -3.57 10.99 24.66
CA SER A 184 -2.90 11.48 25.86
C SER A 184 -1.73 12.41 25.44
N PRO A 185 -1.54 13.59 26.08
CA PRO A 185 -0.36 14.44 25.90
C PRO A 185 0.98 13.72 26.15
N SER A 186 0.92 12.49 26.69
CA SER A 186 2.05 11.71 27.17
C SER A 186 2.90 11.05 26.08
N LEU A 187 2.46 11.04 24.78
CA LEU A 187 3.21 10.25 23.79
C LEU A 187 4.58 10.86 23.47
N LYS A 188 4.70 12.19 23.36
CA LYS A 188 5.99 12.85 23.22
C LYS A 188 6.88 12.60 24.43
N THR A 189 6.31 12.64 25.64
CA THR A 189 7.02 12.36 26.89
C THR A 189 7.53 10.93 26.95
N THR A 190 6.76 9.94 26.44
CA THR A 190 7.17 8.54 26.37
C THR A 190 8.48 8.36 25.58
N PHE A 191 8.69 9.16 24.56
CA PHE A 191 9.90 9.15 23.73
C PHE A 191 10.94 10.20 24.15
N SER A 192 10.75 10.88 25.29
CA SER A 192 11.63 11.99 25.75
C SER A 192 11.79 13.10 24.71
N ILE A 193 10.76 13.35 23.90
CA ILE A 193 10.73 14.39 22.88
C ILE A 193 10.32 15.73 23.54
N LEU A 194 11.15 16.73 23.43
CA LEU A 194 10.84 18.05 23.93
C LEU A 194 9.82 18.79 23.02
N ASN A 195 9.10 19.75 23.58
CA ASN A 195 8.06 20.46 22.83
C ASN A 195 8.58 21.19 21.57
N ASN A 196 9.84 21.63 21.59
CA ASN A 196 10.47 22.35 20.48
C ASN A 196 11.24 21.42 19.51
N ASP A 197 11.31 20.11 19.78
CA ASP A 197 11.96 19.17 18.88
C ASP A 197 11.00 18.76 17.79
N PHE A 198 11.50 18.70 16.56
CA PHE A 198 10.73 18.21 15.42
C PHE A 198 10.55 16.68 15.45
N VAL A 199 9.44 16.23 14.92
CA VAL A 199 9.10 14.79 14.84
C VAL A 199 8.88 14.38 13.40
N ILE A 200 9.68 13.44 12.93
CA ILE A 200 9.58 12.81 11.61
C ILE A 200 9.06 11.40 11.82
N VAL A 201 8.00 11.02 11.12
CA VAL A 201 7.43 9.67 11.22
C VAL A 201 7.57 8.92 9.91
N GLN A 202 8.03 7.66 10.00
CA GLN A 202 8.01 6.69 8.91
C GLN A 202 7.19 5.48 9.34
N VAL A 203 6.07 5.23 8.64
CA VAL A 203 5.22 4.07 8.88
C VAL A 203 5.44 3.07 7.73
N ALA A 204 6.20 2.02 8.01
CA ALA A 204 6.58 1.00 7.04
C ALA A 204 7.04 -0.29 7.72
N ARG A 205 6.92 -1.43 7.02
CA ARG A 205 7.57 -2.66 7.47
C ARG A 205 9.08 -2.49 7.49
N LEU A 206 9.75 -3.02 8.51
CA LEU A 206 11.22 -3.03 8.56
C LEU A 206 11.74 -4.05 7.53
N GLN A 207 11.97 -3.56 6.31
CA GLN A 207 12.48 -4.31 5.16
C GLN A 207 13.50 -3.46 4.41
N GLU A 208 14.48 -4.08 3.76
CA GLU A 208 15.57 -3.39 3.06
C GLU A 208 15.07 -2.41 1.99
N GLU A 209 14.01 -2.76 1.27
CA GLU A 209 13.41 -1.92 0.24
C GLU A 209 12.82 -0.61 0.77
N LYS A 210 12.50 -0.53 2.08
CA LYS A 210 12.02 0.68 2.75
C LYS A 210 13.14 1.61 3.19
N ARG A 211 14.38 1.17 3.08
CA ARG A 211 15.58 2.00 3.25
C ARG A 211 15.61 2.80 4.56
N HIS A 212 15.30 2.14 5.68
CA HIS A 212 15.37 2.79 7.00
C HIS A 212 16.77 3.31 7.32
N VAL A 213 17.81 2.68 6.76
CA VAL A 213 19.20 3.15 6.84
C VAL A 213 19.31 4.57 6.28
N ASP A 214 18.70 4.86 5.12
CA ASP A 214 18.74 6.19 4.50
C ASP A 214 18.01 7.23 5.36
N ALA A 215 16.93 6.83 6.06
CA ALA A 215 16.25 7.71 7.00
C ALA A 215 17.12 8.02 8.23
N ILE A 216 17.84 7.02 8.77
CA ILE A 216 18.78 7.21 9.88
C ILE A 216 19.95 8.12 9.46
N ASP A 217 20.51 7.90 8.28
CA ASP A 217 21.59 8.74 7.75
C ASP A 217 21.12 10.15 7.42
N ALA A 218 19.90 10.32 6.93
CA ALA A 218 19.31 11.64 6.70
C ALA A 218 19.09 12.40 8.01
N LEU A 219 18.67 11.72 9.08
CA LEU A 219 18.57 12.31 10.41
C LEU A 219 19.94 12.75 10.93
N PHE A 220 20.96 11.91 10.79
CA PHE A 220 22.34 12.26 11.15
C PHE A 220 22.82 13.49 10.38
N PHE A 221 22.56 13.54 9.08
CA PHE A 221 22.90 14.67 8.23
C PHE A 221 22.12 15.95 8.64
N LEU A 222 20.83 15.83 8.94
CA LEU A 222 19.96 16.92 9.37
C LEU A 222 20.52 17.58 10.65
N HIS A 223 20.91 16.77 11.65
CA HIS A 223 21.49 17.27 12.90
C HIS A 223 22.82 17.98 12.70
N ASN A 224 23.73 17.40 11.91
CA ASN A 224 25.11 17.88 11.83
C ASN A 224 25.33 18.98 10.79
N HIS A 225 24.52 19.04 9.73
CA HIS A 225 24.72 20.03 8.65
C HIS A 225 23.68 21.15 8.67
N PHE A 226 22.45 20.86 9.07
CA PHE A 226 21.41 21.87 9.16
C PHE A 226 21.17 22.37 10.58
N ASN A 227 21.85 21.80 11.59
CA ASN A 227 21.65 22.09 13.01
C ASN A 227 20.17 22.04 13.43
N THR A 228 19.40 21.15 12.78
CA THR A 228 17.95 20.97 13.02
C THR A 228 17.75 19.75 13.89
N LYS A 229 17.29 19.96 15.14
CA LYS A 229 17.03 18.87 16.08
C LYS A 229 15.68 18.22 15.77
N ALA A 230 15.70 16.94 15.44
CA ALA A 230 14.52 16.17 15.14
C ALA A 230 14.61 14.75 15.69
N HIS A 231 13.46 14.14 15.94
CA HIS A 231 13.31 12.73 16.30
C HIS A 231 12.69 11.97 15.13
N LEU A 232 13.15 10.74 14.92
CA LEU A 232 12.63 9.83 13.89
C LEU A 232 11.87 8.69 14.56
N LEU A 233 10.56 8.59 14.30
CA LEU A 233 9.73 7.50 14.75
C LEU A 233 9.59 6.46 13.62
N LEU A 234 10.15 5.27 13.83
CA LEU A 234 10.04 4.12 12.92
C LEU A 234 8.91 3.20 13.40
N VAL A 235 7.75 3.31 12.76
CA VAL A 235 6.55 2.58 13.13
C VAL A 235 6.36 1.40 12.19
N GLY A 236 6.44 0.19 12.73
CA GLY A 236 6.31 -1.06 12.02
C GLY A 236 7.28 -2.11 12.55
N SER A 237 7.18 -3.32 12.04
CA SER A 237 8.04 -4.43 12.38
C SER A 237 8.53 -5.15 11.12
N GLY A 238 9.49 -6.05 11.26
CA GLY A 238 10.05 -6.83 10.17
C GLY A 238 10.80 -8.04 10.71
N GLU A 239 11.66 -8.62 9.88
CA GLU A 239 12.51 -9.71 10.30
C GLU A 239 13.48 -9.27 11.39
N LYS A 240 13.65 -10.12 12.40
CA LYS A 240 14.47 -9.82 13.56
C LYS A 240 15.90 -9.42 13.18
N ALA A 241 16.51 -10.13 12.23
CA ALA A 241 17.87 -9.84 11.78
C ALA A 241 18.03 -8.42 11.25
N TYR A 242 17.06 -7.94 10.46
CA TYR A 242 17.10 -6.56 9.94
C TYR A 242 16.80 -5.52 11.03
N ALA A 243 15.90 -5.83 11.95
CA ALA A 243 15.63 -4.96 13.09
C ALA A 243 16.84 -4.82 14.00
N ASP A 244 17.53 -5.93 14.33
CA ASP A 244 18.74 -5.95 15.15
C ASP A 244 19.88 -5.16 14.45
N PHE A 245 20.05 -5.33 13.13
CA PHE A 245 20.98 -4.55 12.33
C PHE A 245 20.71 -3.04 12.43
N LEU A 246 19.46 -2.61 12.29
CA LEU A 246 19.09 -1.18 12.39
C LEU A 246 19.37 -0.62 13.78
N LEU A 247 19.10 -1.40 14.85
CA LEU A 247 19.41 -1.00 16.22
C LEU A 247 20.91 -0.76 16.42
N GLN A 248 21.75 -1.68 15.93
CA GLN A 248 23.20 -1.53 15.97
C GLN A 248 23.64 -0.31 15.15
N TYR A 249 23.07 -0.11 13.96
CA TYR A 249 23.40 1.04 13.11
C TYR A 249 23.10 2.39 13.78
N VAL A 250 21.97 2.49 14.48
CA VAL A 250 21.63 3.68 15.28
C VAL A 250 22.66 3.94 16.40
N GLN A 251 23.17 2.87 17.05
CA GLN A 251 24.23 2.97 18.07
C GLN A 251 25.55 3.48 17.50
N GLU A 252 25.97 2.96 16.36
CA GLU A 252 27.17 3.39 15.64
C GLU A 252 27.10 4.87 15.26
N LYS A 253 25.91 5.36 14.87
CA LYS A 253 25.66 6.79 14.54
C LYS A 253 25.46 7.66 15.77
N LYS A 254 25.39 7.11 17.00
CA LYS A 254 25.11 7.83 18.25
C LYS A 254 23.77 8.57 18.24
N LEU A 255 22.74 7.95 17.63
CA LEU A 255 21.40 8.51 17.47
C LEU A 255 20.34 7.86 18.37
N GLN A 256 20.73 7.10 19.42
CA GLN A 256 19.80 6.34 20.28
C GLN A 256 18.73 7.21 20.95
N GLN A 257 19.05 8.47 21.21
CA GLN A 257 18.10 9.41 21.82
C GLN A 257 17.09 9.99 20.81
N TYR A 258 17.34 9.85 19.51
CA TYR A 258 16.58 10.51 18.45
C TYR A 258 15.87 9.54 17.51
N VAL A 259 16.24 8.26 17.49
CA VAL A 259 15.59 7.25 16.67
C VAL A 259 14.83 6.27 17.55
N HIS A 260 13.51 6.18 17.34
CA HIS A 260 12.60 5.40 18.16
C HIS A 260 11.97 4.29 17.35
N PHE A 261 12.30 3.04 17.68
CA PHE A 261 11.66 1.86 17.10
C PHE A 261 10.35 1.57 17.84
N VAL A 262 9.24 1.88 17.21
CA VAL A 262 7.92 1.79 17.85
C VAL A 262 7.33 0.38 17.79
N GLY A 263 7.81 -0.45 16.86
CA GLY A 263 7.24 -1.77 16.61
C GLY A 263 5.93 -1.73 15.85
N ASN A 264 5.28 -2.88 15.74
CA ASN A 264 3.98 -2.99 15.07
C ASN A 264 2.88 -2.35 15.92
N GLN A 265 2.02 -1.56 15.30
CA GLN A 265 0.92 -0.87 15.95
C GLN A 265 -0.40 -1.17 15.26
N ASN A 266 -1.44 -1.46 16.04
CA ASN A 266 -2.79 -1.63 15.51
C ASN A 266 -3.41 -0.29 15.09
N ASP A 267 -3.03 0.79 15.78
CA ASP A 267 -3.46 2.15 15.45
C ASP A 267 -2.25 3.08 15.35
N VAL A 268 -1.96 3.51 14.13
CA VAL A 268 -0.81 4.40 13.83
C VAL A 268 -1.18 5.88 13.91
N ARG A 269 -2.46 6.22 14.02
CA ARG A 269 -2.95 7.61 13.97
C ARG A 269 -2.34 8.50 15.04
N LYS A 270 -2.09 7.96 16.23
CA LYS A 270 -1.44 8.68 17.34
C LYS A 270 -0.04 9.20 16.98
N PHE A 271 0.69 8.52 16.09
CA PHE A 271 2.01 8.97 15.64
C PHE A 271 1.91 10.06 14.59
N TYR A 272 0.90 10.02 13.73
CA TYR A 272 0.61 11.11 12.80
C TYR A 272 0.22 12.41 13.54
N CYS A 273 -0.46 12.31 14.69
CA CYS A 273 -0.85 13.49 15.46
C CYS A 273 0.32 14.24 16.10
N ILE A 274 1.41 13.56 16.44
CA ILE A 274 2.59 14.18 17.09
C ILE A 274 3.71 14.51 16.10
N ALA A 275 3.58 14.07 14.85
CA ALA A 275 4.58 14.30 13.81
C ALA A 275 4.42 15.69 13.17
N ASP A 276 5.53 16.25 12.73
CA ASP A 276 5.59 17.47 11.93
C ASP A 276 5.64 17.17 10.45
N ILE A 277 6.31 16.07 10.06
CA ILE A 277 6.35 15.55 8.68
C ILE A 277 6.26 14.02 8.67
N PHE A 278 5.77 13.50 7.56
CA PHE A 278 5.84 12.07 7.23
C PHE A 278 6.93 11.84 6.19
N THR A 279 7.64 10.70 6.27
CA THR A 279 8.66 10.34 5.29
C THR A 279 8.55 8.89 4.83
N LEU A 280 8.94 8.65 3.57
CA LEU A 280 9.29 7.34 3.03
C LEU A 280 10.58 7.46 2.22
N THR A 281 11.58 6.69 2.60
CA THR A 281 12.91 6.66 1.95
C THR A 281 13.07 5.45 1.02
N SER A 282 11.97 4.84 0.61
CA SER A 282 11.91 3.56 -0.09
C SER A 282 12.60 3.60 -1.46
N ASN A 283 13.20 2.47 -1.86
CA ASN A 283 13.65 2.24 -3.23
C ASN A 283 12.52 1.80 -4.17
N SER A 284 11.41 1.35 -3.60
CA SER A 284 10.26 0.87 -4.35
C SER A 284 8.97 1.08 -3.58
N GLU A 285 8.04 1.74 -4.22
CA GLU A 285 6.63 1.85 -3.82
C GLU A 285 5.76 1.67 -5.06
N THR A 286 4.52 1.27 -4.88
CA THR A 286 3.54 1.37 -5.96
C THR A 286 2.71 2.64 -5.76
N PHE A 287 1.91 2.68 -4.69
CA PHE A 287 1.12 3.85 -4.28
C PHE A 287 0.85 3.73 -2.78
N SER A 288 1.57 4.48 -1.96
CA SER A 288 1.64 4.26 -0.51
C SER A 288 0.38 4.66 0.22
N LEU A 289 -0.29 3.71 0.87
CA LEU A 289 -1.41 4.00 1.78
C LEU A 289 -0.93 4.80 3.00
N ALA A 290 0.24 4.47 3.58
CA ALA A 290 0.76 5.19 4.75
C ALA A 290 1.03 6.68 4.48
N ALA A 291 1.46 7.02 3.26
CA ALA A 291 1.60 8.42 2.87
C ALA A 291 0.23 9.11 2.75
N LEU A 292 -0.77 8.46 2.18
CA LEU A 292 -2.14 9.01 2.14
C LEU A 292 -2.75 9.16 3.53
N GLU A 293 -2.49 8.21 4.44
CA GLU A 293 -2.89 8.28 5.84
C GLU A 293 -2.31 9.52 6.50
N ALA A 294 -1.00 9.74 6.37
CA ALA A 294 -0.31 10.91 6.91
C ALA A 294 -0.83 12.23 6.31
N MET A 295 -0.99 12.28 4.98
CA MET A 295 -1.57 13.44 4.30
C MET A 295 -3.01 13.70 4.72
N SER A 296 -3.80 12.67 5.06
CA SER A 296 -5.15 12.81 5.60
C SER A 296 -5.14 13.46 6.99
N PHE A 297 -4.05 13.32 7.74
CA PHE A 297 -3.80 14.08 8.98
C PHE A 297 -3.30 15.50 8.73
N GLY A 298 -3.06 15.87 7.47
CA GLY A 298 -2.53 17.18 7.11
C GLY A 298 -1.00 17.26 7.22
N LEU A 299 -0.30 16.14 7.37
CA LEU A 299 1.16 16.15 7.42
C LEU A 299 1.73 16.39 6.02
N PRO A 300 2.68 17.31 5.87
CA PRO A 300 3.49 17.40 4.66
C PRO A 300 4.35 16.13 4.54
N VAL A 301 4.52 15.64 3.31
CA VAL A 301 5.23 14.39 3.07
C VAL A 301 6.56 14.60 2.34
N SER A 302 7.60 13.90 2.79
CA SER A 302 8.87 13.74 2.09
C SER A 302 8.95 12.32 1.54
N LEU A 303 8.85 12.16 0.24
CA LEU A 303 8.84 10.85 -0.41
C LEU A 303 10.03 10.74 -1.38
N THR A 304 10.64 9.57 -1.46
CA THR A 304 11.55 9.30 -2.57
C THR A 304 10.77 9.21 -3.89
N ASP A 305 11.33 9.72 -4.99
CA ASP A 305 10.70 9.72 -6.32
C ASP A 305 10.70 8.31 -6.93
N VAL A 306 9.83 7.47 -6.39
CA VAL A 306 9.62 6.08 -6.84
C VAL A 306 8.14 5.76 -6.96
N GLY A 307 7.78 4.92 -7.92
CA GLY A 307 6.40 4.50 -8.15
C GLY A 307 5.46 5.69 -8.37
N GLY A 308 4.35 5.71 -7.64
CA GLY A 308 3.33 6.75 -7.73
C GLY A 308 3.55 7.96 -6.83
N ALA A 309 4.72 8.13 -6.19
CA ALA A 309 4.99 9.24 -5.27
C ALA A 309 4.70 10.62 -5.90
N LYS A 310 5.16 10.83 -7.14
CA LYS A 310 4.93 12.07 -7.90
C LYS A 310 3.46 12.31 -8.24
N GLU A 311 2.68 11.23 -8.40
CA GLU A 311 1.25 11.32 -8.73
C GLU A 311 0.37 11.54 -7.47
N MET A 312 0.92 11.25 -6.29
CA MET A 312 0.24 11.32 -5.00
C MET A 312 0.23 12.74 -4.43
N MET A 313 1.20 13.58 -4.78
CA MET A 313 1.43 14.85 -4.13
C MET A 313 1.50 16.01 -5.14
N ILE A 314 1.36 17.23 -4.63
CA ILE A 314 1.68 18.47 -5.35
C ILE A 314 3.00 18.96 -4.79
N GLU A 315 4.06 18.87 -5.61
CA GLU A 315 5.43 19.26 -5.24
C GLU A 315 5.49 20.70 -4.71
N GLY A 316 6.13 20.89 -3.56
CA GLY A 316 6.23 22.19 -2.88
C GLY A 316 4.97 22.66 -2.18
N VAL A 317 3.83 21.97 -2.32
CA VAL A 317 2.54 22.38 -1.75
C VAL A 317 2.01 21.36 -0.72
N THR A 318 2.07 20.07 -1.03
CA THR A 318 1.66 19.02 -0.09
C THR A 318 2.86 18.23 0.45
N GLY A 319 4.02 18.41 -0.14
CA GLY A 319 5.26 17.72 0.24
C GLY A 319 6.38 17.99 -0.75
N LEU A 320 7.47 17.25 -0.60
CA LEU A 320 8.64 17.30 -1.46
C LEU A 320 9.10 15.91 -1.87
N LEU A 321 9.56 15.78 -3.12
CA LEU A 321 10.25 14.59 -3.59
C LEU A 321 11.74 14.65 -3.27
N SER A 322 12.32 13.49 -2.98
CA SER A 322 13.76 13.33 -2.82
C SER A 322 14.26 12.22 -3.76
N GLN A 323 15.53 12.30 -4.14
CA GLN A 323 16.14 11.24 -4.94
C GLN A 323 16.37 9.99 -4.09
N PRO A 324 15.97 8.80 -4.56
CA PRO A 324 16.25 7.56 -3.84
C PRO A 324 17.76 7.34 -3.67
N ASN A 325 18.16 6.78 -2.52
CA ASN A 325 19.55 6.57 -2.12
C ASN A 325 20.41 7.86 -2.03
N ASN A 326 19.80 9.02 -1.94
CA ASN A 326 20.50 10.31 -1.80
C ASN A 326 20.18 10.97 -0.48
N ILE A 327 21.04 10.73 0.50
CA ILE A 327 20.88 11.20 1.89
C ILE A 327 20.74 12.72 1.97
N LYS A 328 21.55 13.47 1.18
CA LYS A 328 21.51 14.94 1.16
C LYS A 328 20.17 15.45 0.61
N SER A 329 19.63 14.79 -0.42
CA SER A 329 18.32 15.11 -0.98
C SER A 329 17.20 14.85 0.03
N ILE A 330 17.24 13.72 0.75
CA ILE A 330 16.26 13.36 1.77
C ILE A 330 16.32 14.36 2.94
N ALA A 331 17.50 14.59 3.50
CA ALA A 331 17.68 15.53 4.62
C ALA A 331 17.32 16.97 4.23
N GLY A 332 17.67 17.39 3.00
CA GLY A 332 17.30 18.69 2.47
C GLY A 332 15.80 18.90 2.35
N SER A 333 15.05 17.88 1.85
CA SER A 333 13.59 17.94 1.81
C SER A 333 12.98 17.99 3.23
N TRP A 334 13.53 17.25 4.19
CA TRP A 334 13.08 17.34 5.60
C TRP A 334 13.31 18.73 6.17
N HIS A 335 14.52 19.27 6.02
CA HIS A 335 14.84 20.61 6.50
C HIS A 335 13.89 21.67 5.93
N GLN A 336 13.65 21.62 4.60
CA GLN A 336 12.74 22.56 3.95
C GLN A 336 11.30 22.41 4.44
N LEU A 337 10.78 21.18 4.60
CA LEU A 337 9.42 20.92 5.07
C LEU A 337 9.23 21.34 6.53
N LEU A 338 10.18 21.02 7.42
CA LEU A 338 10.12 21.37 8.84
C LEU A 338 10.09 22.89 9.09
N HIS A 339 10.65 23.68 8.16
CA HIS A 339 10.65 25.14 8.22
C HIS A 339 9.67 25.81 7.26
N SER A 340 8.79 25.01 6.61
CA SER A 340 7.80 25.51 5.68
C SER A 340 6.50 25.96 6.38
N ASN A 341 5.75 26.83 5.72
CA ASN A 341 4.40 27.23 6.14
C ASN A 341 3.31 26.46 5.39
N ILE A 342 3.55 25.18 5.08
CA ILE A 342 2.56 24.34 4.38
C ILE A 342 1.33 24.15 5.28
N LYS A 343 0.16 24.49 4.74
CA LYS A 343 -1.11 24.43 5.49
C LYS A 343 -1.68 23.01 5.47
N GLY A 344 -1.69 22.34 6.61
CA GLY A 344 -2.20 20.97 6.75
C GLY A 344 -3.66 20.80 6.32
N GLN A 345 -4.50 21.82 6.50
CA GLN A 345 -5.88 21.80 6.01
C GLN A 345 -5.98 21.64 4.48
N PHE A 346 -5.05 22.25 3.73
CA PHE A 346 -4.99 22.10 2.28
C PHE A 346 -4.59 20.68 1.89
N ILE A 347 -3.59 20.10 2.55
CA ILE A 347 -3.15 18.71 2.31
C ILE A 347 -4.32 17.75 2.53
N ARG A 348 -5.00 17.87 3.68
CA ARG A 348 -6.15 17.04 4.00
C ARG A 348 -7.28 17.19 2.98
N LYS A 349 -7.63 18.42 2.60
CA LYS A 349 -8.63 18.67 1.56
C LYS A 349 -8.28 17.99 0.25
N TYR A 350 -7.03 18.15 -0.20
CA TYR A 350 -6.51 17.53 -1.41
C TYR A 350 -6.67 16.00 -1.39
N VAL A 351 -6.27 15.34 -0.29
CA VAL A 351 -6.42 13.89 -0.15
C VAL A 351 -7.89 13.47 -0.15
N THR A 352 -8.75 14.20 0.55
CA THR A 352 -10.19 13.91 0.62
C THR A 352 -10.84 13.97 -0.76
N GLU A 353 -10.46 14.95 -1.58
CA GLU A 353 -11.02 15.14 -2.93
C GLU A 353 -10.44 14.16 -3.95
N GLN A 354 -9.13 13.83 -3.85
CA GLN A 354 -8.45 13.04 -4.89
C GLN A 354 -8.32 11.56 -4.55
N PHE A 355 -8.18 11.20 -3.26
CA PHE A 355 -7.78 9.87 -2.82
C PHE A 355 -8.65 9.34 -1.67
N SER A 356 -9.92 9.76 -1.58
CA SER A 356 -10.83 9.15 -0.62
C SER A 356 -11.17 7.70 -0.99
N LEU A 357 -11.41 6.89 0.03
CA LEU A 357 -11.82 5.50 -0.14
C LEU A 357 -13.10 5.39 -0.98
N ASP A 358 -14.10 6.25 -0.72
CA ASP A 358 -15.37 6.25 -1.44
C ASP A 358 -15.18 6.51 -2.94
N ARG A 359 -14.33 7.48 -3.30
CA ARG A 359 -14.00 7.75 -4.71
C ARG A 359 -13.36 6.54 -5.39
N MET A 360 -12.40 5.90 -4.74
CA MET A 360 -11.77 4.68 -5.25
C MET A 360 -12.81 3.58 -5.45
N LEU A 361 -13.62 3.30 -4.44
CA LEU A 361 -14.61 2.22 -4.47
C LEU A 361 -15.67 2.46 -5.55
N GLN A 362 -16.11 3.71 -5.74
CA GLN A 362 -17.05 4.07 -6.79
C GLN A 362 -16.47 3.79 -8.18
N GLN A 363 -15.21 4.16 -8.45
CA GLN A 363 -14.54 3.86 -9.73
C GLN A 363 -14.46 2.35 -10.02
N TYR A 364 -14.24 1.53 -8.98
CA TYR A 364 -14.26 0.06 -9.14
C TYR A 364 -15.68 -0.46 -9.45
N VAL A 365 -16.71 0.10 -8.84
CA VAL A 365 -18.11 -0.29 -9.09
C VAL A 365 -18.52 0.08 -10.51
N GLU A 366 -18.22 1.29 -10.96
CA GLU A 366 -18.46 1.74 -12.32
C GLU A 366 -17.77 0.82 -13.34
N LEU A 367 -16.48 0.54 -13.14
CA LEU A 367 -15.72 -0.33 -14.04
C LEU A 367 -16.26 -1.77 -14.09
N VAL A 368 -16.73 -2.31 -12.99
CA VAL A 368 -17.31 -3.66 -12.92
C VAL A 368 -18.73 -3.66 -13.46
N GLY A 369 -19.49 -2.58 -13.32
CA GLY A 369 -20.87 -2.43 -13.79
C GLY A 369 -20.99 -2.23 -15.30
N GLU A 370 -19.98 -1.63 -15.96
CA GLU A 370 -19.96 -1.35 -17.40
C GLU A 370 -19.60 -2.58 -18.26
N GLY A 371 -19.18 -3.71 -17.67
CA GLY A 371 -18.72 -4.94 -18.35
C GLY A 371 -19.85 -6.06 -18.37
#